data_a2837b791c5040029196bf7bd5b6d25d
#
_entry.id   a2837b791c5040029196bf7bd5b6d25d
#
_cell.length_a   1.000
_cell.length_b   1.000
_cell.length_c   1.000
_cell.angle_alpha   90.00
_cell.angle_beta   90.00
_cell.angle_gamma   90.00
#
_symmetry.space_group_name_H-M   'P 1'
#
loop_
_entity.id
_entity.type
_entity.pdbx_description
1 polymer ?
#
loop_
_entity_poly.entity_id
_entity_poly.type
_entity_poly.pdbx_seq_one_letter_code
_entity_poly.pdbx_strand_id
1 'polypeptide(L)'
;MANVTRRDVLAIAATSALALATPALADAPAPFSVNEIVDDGHRFFGALSHGLADVVQEAASRWGLPNAYILGQEASGAFVGGLRYGEGKMYTRNAGNERVFWQGPSLGFDAGADGDRTMMLVYNLPATGAIFDRFGGLEGSAYFVGGLGFTALGAKGVVVVPIRTGLGWRLGVNVNYLKFTQEATWNPF
;
A
#
# COMPACT_ATOMS: atom_id res chain seq x y z
N MET A 1 13.08 87.26 3.87
CA MET A 1 14.14 86.23 3.80
C MET A 1 13.66 85.06 4.64
N ALA A 2 13.05 84.04 4.03
CA ALA A 2 12.51 82.89 4.71
C ALA A 2 13.34 81.67 4.33
N ASN A 3 14.00 81.07 5.31
CA ASN A 3 14.70 79.80 5.14
C ASN A 3 13.73 78.66 5.34
N VAL A 4 13.46 77.92 4.28
CA VAL A 4 12.70 76.68 4.31
C VAL A 4 13.66 75.53 4.51
N THR A 5 13.60 74.90 5.66
CA THR A 5 14.30 73.65 5.96
C THR A 5 13.46 72.49 5.47
N ARG A 6 13.98 71.81 4.46
CA ARG A 6 13.42 70.57 3.95
C ARG A 6 13.78 69.43 4.92
N ARG A 7 12.79 68.92 5.63
CA ARG A 7 12.88 67.63 6.25
C ARG A 7 12.35 66.59 5.26
N ASP A 8 13.25 65.95 4.58
CA ASP A 8 12.95 64.78 3.74
C ASP A 8 12.64 63.60 4.65
N VAL A 9 11.39 63.25 4.72
CA VAL A 9 10.91 62.01 5.34
C VAL A 9 11.06 60.90 4.31
N LEU A 10 12.14 60.12 4.41
CA LEU A 10 12.31 58.89 3.69
C LEU A 10 11.37 57.84 4.30
N ALA A 11 10.22 57.60 3.67
CA ALA A 11 9.36 56.46 3.95
C ALA A 11 9.99 55.23 3.29
N ILE A 12 10.65 54.40 4.08
CA ILE A 12 11.12 53.05 3.66
C ILE A 12 9.88 52.16 3.67
N ALA A 13 9.32 51.88 2.50
CA ALA A 13 8.31 50.87 2.32
C ALA A 13 9.00 49.49 2.37
N ALA A 14 8.99 48.83 3.53
CA ALA A 14 9.39 47.47 3.66
C ALA A 14 8.30 46.58 3.02
N THR A 15 8.46 46.20 1.77
CA THR A 15 7.70 45.15 1.13
C THR A 15 8.11 43.79 1.70
N SER A 16 7.39 43.34 2.71
CA SER A 16 7.49 41.97 3.19
C SER A 16 6.94 41.03 2.11
N ALA A 17 7.84 40.45 1.31
CA ALA A 17 7.50 39.35 0.43
C ALA A 17 7.15 38.13 1.30
N LEU A 18 5.86 37.91 1.51
CA LEU A 18 5.37 36.66 2.10
C LEU A 18 5.59 35.56 1.08
N ALA A 19 6.70 34.81 1.23
CA ALA A 19 6.95 33.61 0.46
C ALA A 19 5.89 32.58 0.88
N LEU A 20 4.84 32.45 0.07
CA LEU A 20 3.92 31.33 0.17
C LEU A 20 4.74 30.05 -0.11
N ALA A 21 5.12 29.34 0.95
CA ALA A 21 5.68 28.01 0.84
C ALA A 21 4.57 27.13 0.21
N THR A 22 4.69 26.86 -1.09
CA THR A 22 3.91 25.83 -1.74
C THR A 22 4.24 24.52 -1.02
N PRO A 23 3.24 23.78 -0.50
CA PRO A 23 3.51 22.46 0.05
C PRO A 23 4.16 21.65 -1.08
N ALA A 24 5.37 21.16 -0.84
CA ALA A 24 6.01 20.22 -1.74
C ALA A 24 5.04 19.03 -1.85
N LEU A 25 4.45 18.84 -3.02
CA LEU A 25 3.71 17.62 -3.32
C LEU A 25 4.73 16.50 -3.16
N ALA A 26 4.51 15.62 -2.18
CA ALA A 26 5.35 14.45 -2.02
C ALA A 26 5.33 13.70 -3.37
N ASP A 27 6.50 13.53 -3.98
CA ASP A 27 6.60 12.82 -5.24
C ASP A 27 6.06 11.40 -5.05
N ALA A 28 5.28 10.94 -6.02
CA ALA A 28 4.78 9.58 -6.01
C ALA A 28 5.96 8.59 -5.94
N PRO A 29 5.84 7.49 -5.17
CA PRO A 29 6.89 6.50 -5.08
C PRO A 29 7.32 5.98 -6.46
N ALA A 30 8.63 5.88 -6.69
CA ALA A 30 9.18 5.33 -7.92
C ALA A 30 8.87 3.81 -8.03
N PRO A 31 8.66 3.28 -9.25
CA PRO A 31 8.32 1.87 -9.44
C PRO A 31 9.49 0.92 -9.17
N PHE A 32 9.17 -0.30 -8.76
CA PHE A 32 10.06 -1.45 -8.67
C PHE A 32 9.99 -2.28 -9.94
N SER A 33 11.09 -2.89 -10.35
CA SER A 33 11.07 -3.88 -11.41
C SER A 33 10.45 -5.20 -10.95
N VAL A 34 9.99 -6.02 -11.89
CA VAL A 34 9.46 -7.37 -11.61
C VAL A 34 10.51 -8.22 -10.87
N ASN A 35 11.78 -8.19 -11.32
CA ASN A 35 12.84 -8.98 -10.70
C ASN A 35 13.11 -8.59 -9.26
N GLU A 36 13.15 -7.29 -8.93
CA GLU A 36 13.32 -6.83 -7.55
C GLU A 36 12.19 -7.35 -6.64
N ILE A 37 10.95 -7.28 -7.11
CA ILE A 37 9.78 -7.78 -6.37
C ILE A 37 9.86 -9.30 -6.17
N VAL A 38 10.24 -10.05 -7.21
CA VAL A 38 10.38 -11.51 -7.13
C VAL A 38 11.51 -11.90 -6.17
N ASP A 39 12.64 -11.21 -6.22
CA ASP A 39 13.79 -11.46 -5.33
C ASP A 39 13.44 -11.17 -3.86
N ASP A 40 12.75 -10.05 -3.59
CA ASP A 40 12.28 -9.71 -2.25
C ASP A 40 11.25 -10.72 -1.74
N GLY A 41 10.33 -11.13 -2.60
CA GLY A 41 9.36 -12.16 -2.29
C GLY A 41 9.99 -13.52 -2.03
N HIS A 42 10.99 -13.94 -2.81
CA HIS A 42 11.73 -15.17 -2.57
C HIS A 42 12.46 -15.14 -1.23
N ARG A 43 13.10 -14.03 -0.88
CA ARG A 43 13.74 -13.87 0.44
C ARG A 43 12.70 -13.93 1.58
N PHE A 44 11.53 -13.37 1.37
CA PHE A 44 10.48 -13.33 2.37
C PHE A 44 9.76 -14.68 2.55
N PHE A 45 9.36 -15.31 1.46
CA PHE A 45 8.61 -16.56 1.50
C PHE A 45 9.50 -17.82 1.61
N GLY A 46 10.74 -17.74 1.16
CA GLY A 46 11.65 -18.88 1.11
C GLY A 46 11.14 -19.99 0.19
N ALA A 47 11.11 -21.23 0.68
CA ALA A 47 10.67 -22.39 -0.11
C ALA A 47 9.19 -22.34 -0.56
N LEU A 48 8.40 -21.46 0.03
CA LEU A 48 6.97 -21.30 -0.31
C LEU A 48 6.72 -20.35 -1.50
N SER A 49 7.77 -19.92 -2.17
CA SER A 49 7.70 -18.92 -3.27
C SER A 49 7.42 -19.51 -4.66
N HIS A 50 7.09 -20.80 -4.76
CA HIS A 50 6.72 -21.40 -6.05
C HIS A 50 5.53 -20.67 -6.70
N GLY A 51 5.68 -20.29 -7.97
CA GLY A 51 4.65 -19.56 -8.72
C GLY A 51 4.61 -18.04 -8.44
N LEU A 52 5.43 -17.51 -7.53
CA LEU A 52 5.46 -16.08 -7.23
C LEU A 52 5.83 -15.25 -8.46
N ALA A 53 6.83 -15.69 -9.23
CA ALA A 53 7.26 -14.99 -10.43
C ALA A 53 6.12 -14.86 -11.44
N ASP A 54 5.33 -15.91 -11.65
CA ASP A 54 4.19 -15.91 -12.57
C ASP A 54 3.11 -14.93 -12.10
N VAL A 55 2.81 -14.90 -10.79
CA VAL A 55 1.84 -13.97 -10.20
C VAL A 55 2.31 -12.53 -10.34
N VAL A 56 3.57 -12.23 -10.04
CA VAL A 56 4.13 -10.88 -10.17
C VAL A 56 4.14 -10.42 -11.63
N GLN A 57 4.52 -11.31 -12.57
CA GLN A 57 4.51 -11.04 -14.00
C GLN A 57 3.08 -10.75 -14.50
N GLU A 58 2.11 -11.57 -14.12
CA GLU A 58 0.70 -11.38 -14.49
C GLU A 58 0.14 -10.08 -13.92
N ALA A 59 0.41 -9.79 -12.66
CA ALA A 59 0.00 -8.54 -12.05
C ALA A 59 0.65 -7.33 -12.75
N ALA A 60 1.93 -7.42 -13.09
CA ALA A 60 2.64 -6.37 -13.82
C ALA A 60 2.09 -6.16 -15.25
N SER A 61 1.66 -7.21 -15.92
CA SER A 61 1.04 -7.10 -17.25
C SER A 61 -0.27 -6.32 -17.23
N ARG A 62 -0.99 -6.31 -16.11
CA ARG A 62 -2.31 -5.69 -15.95
C ARG A 62 -2.25 -4.26 -15.41
N TRP A 63 -1.41 -4.04 -14.39
CA TRP A 63 -1.36 -2.77 -13.66
C TRP A 63 -0.03 -2.04 -13.81
N GLY A 64 0.90 -2.58 -14.61
CA GLY A 64 2.24 -2.01 -14.75
C GLY A 64 3.17 -2.43 -13.61
N LEU A 65 4.19 -1.61 -13.34
CA LEU A 65 5.14 -1.88 -12.27
C LEU A 65 4.61 -1.35 -10.94
N PRO A 66 4.69 -2.13 -9.84
CA PRO A 66 4.29 -1.66 -8.53
C PRO A 66 5.23 -0.57 -8.04
N ASN A 67 4.69 0.46 -7.41
CA ASN A 67 5.49 1.55 -6.83
C ASN A 67 5.60 1.48 -5.30
N ALA A 68 4.94 0.48 -4.70
CA ALA A 68 5.20 0.05 -3.33
C ALA A 68 4.88 -1.45 -3.18
N TYR A 69 5.38 -2.07 -2.13
CA TYR A 69 4.97 -3.41 -1.72
C TYR A 69 4.95 -3.52 -0.19
N ILE A 70 4.14 -4.43 0.32
CA ILE A 70 3.99 -4.68 1.75
C ILE A 70 4.44 -6.11 2.04
N LEU A 71 5.27 -6.28 3.06
CA LEU A 71 5.63 -7.58 3.63
C LEU A 71 5.14 -7.64 5.07
N GLY A 72 4.46 -8.72 5.42
CA GLY A 72 3.92 -8.85 6.76
C GLY A 72 3.31 -10.21 7.04
N GLN A 73 2.61 -10.28 8.15
CA GLN A 73 1.95 -11.49 8.63
C GLN A 73 0.47 -11.21 8.83
N GLU A 74 -0.34 -12.20 8.55
CA GLU A 74 -1.78 -12.14 8.70
C GLU A 74 -2.26 -13.30 9.57
N ALA A 75 -3.09 -13.02 10.56
CA ALA A 75 -3.80 -14.01 11.33
C ALA A 75 -5.29 -13.96 10.96
N SER A 76 -5.89 -15.11 10.73
CA SER A 76 -7.31 -15.26 10.50
C SER A 76 -7.93 -16.15 11.57
N GLY A 77 -9.03 -15.70 12.19
CA GLY A 77 -9.79 -16.46 13.16
C GLY A 77 -11.11 -16.91 12.54
N ALA A 78 -11.31 -18.21 12.42
CA ALA A 78 -12.55 -18.79 11.89
C ALA A 78 -13.45 -19.29 13.02
N PHE A 79 -14.27 -18.41 13.58
CA PHE A 79 -15.51 -18.79 14.23
C PHE A 79 -16.64 -18.01 13.55
N VAL A 80 -17.38 -18.68 12.66
CA VAL A 80 -18.61 -18.20 12.02
C VAL A 80 -18.55 -16.71 11.59
N GLY A 81 -18.10 -16.43 10.39
CA GLY A 81 -17.87 -15.06 9.90
C GLY A 81 -16.49 -14.54 10.32
N GLY A 82 -15.44 -15.17 9.80
CA GLY A 82 -14.07 -14.89 10.18
C GLY A 82 -13.65 -13.46 9.90
N LEU A 83 -12.81 -12.93 10.77
CA LEU A 83 -12.06 -11.70 10.57
C LEU A 83 -10.58 -12.04 10.38
N ARG A 84 -9.90 -11.25 9.60
CA ARG A 84 -8.45 -11.30 9.45
C ARG A 84 -7.87 -10.00 9.96
N TYR A 85 -6.72 -10.12 10.56
CA TYR A 85 -5.90 -9.01 11.02
C TYR A 85 -4.47 -9.26 10.59
N GLY A 86 -3.84 -8.25 10.05
CA GLY A 86 -2.44 -8.36 9.68
C GLY A 86 -1.68 -7.10 10.02
N GLU A 87 -0.38 -7.25 10.12
CA GLU A 87 0.57 -6.17 10.28
C GLU A 87 1.79 -6.40 9.40
N GLY A 88 2.41 -5.31 8.98
CA GLY A 88 3.58 -5.39 8.14
C GLY A 88 4.24 -4.04 7.92
N LYS A 89 5.16 -4.04 6.98
CA LYS A 89 5.89 -2.86 6.57
C LYS A 89 5.69 -2.65 5.07
N MET A 90 5.27 -1.46 4.69
CA MET A 90 5.24 -1.00 3.33
C MET A 90 6.60 -0.43 2.95
N TYR A 91 7.11 -0.85 1.82
CA TYR A 91 8.38 -0.42 1.26
C TYR A 91 8.12 0.43 0.02
N THR A 92 8.80 1.57 -0.05
CA THR A 92 8.84 2.43 -1.24
C THR A 92 10.29 2.72 -1.60
N ARG A 93 10.57 3.03 -2.86
CA ARG A 93 11.94 3.28 -3.31
C ARG A 93 12.48 4.62 -2.81
N ASN A 94 11.66 5.66 -2.79
CA ASN A 94 12.08 7.05 -2.55
C ASN A 94 11.20 7.82 -1.56
N ALA A 95 10.13 7.23 -1.04
CA ALA A 95 9.19 7.91 -0.14
C ALA A 95 9.22 7.36 1.31
N GLY A 96 10.25 6.56 1.65
CA GLY A 96 10.39 5.95 2.96
C GLY A 96 9.59 4.65 3.12
N ASN A 97 9.59 4.13 4.34
CA ASN A 97 8.90 2.90 4.69
C ASN A 97 7.91 3.20 5.81
N GLU A 98 6.71 2.60 5.71
CA GLU A 98 5.62 2.81 6.66
C GLU A 98 5.22 1.49 7.34
N ARG A 99 4.92 1.54 8.64
CA ARG A 99 4.24 0.42 9.30
C ARG A 99 2.77 0.48 8.94
N VAL A 100 2.21 -0.65 8.56
CA VAL A 100 0.81 -0.75 8.13
C VAL A 100 0.13 -1.90 8.86
N PHE A 101 -1.12 -1.68 9.22
CA PHE A 101 -2.03 -2.70 9.73
C PHE A 101 -3.18 -2.84 8.76
N TRP A 102 -3.70 -4.06 8.61
CA TRP A 102 -4.88 -4.29 7.79
C TRP A 102 -5.85 -5.24 8.45
N GLN A 103 -7.10 -5.04 8.15
CA GLN A 103 -8.21 -5.84 8.64
C GLN A 103 -9.28 -5.99 7.58
N GLY A 104 -10.04 -7.07 7.68
CA GLY A 104 -11.13 -7.34 6.76
C GLY A 104 -11.83 -8.66 7.06
N PRO A 105 -12.89 -8.99 6.31
CA PRO A 105 -13.54 -10.29 6.43
C PRO A 105 -12.59 -11.40 5.97
N SER A 106 -12.68 -12.55 6.62
CA SER A 106 -12.05 -13.80 6.22
C SER A 106 -13.16 -14.80 5.89
N LEU A 107 -13.10 -15.36 4.68
CA LEU A 107 -13.99 -16.43 4.27
C LEU A 107 -13.13 -17.70 4.10
N GLY A 108 -13.22 -18.64 5.02
CA GLY A 108 -12.50 -19.90 4.94
C GLY A 108 -11.93 -20.34 6.28
N PHE A 109 -11.58 -21.61 6.36
CA PHE A 109 -10.95 -22.23 7.52
C PHE A 109 -9.43 -22.17 7.37
N ASP A 110 -8.84 -21.00 7.53
CA ASP A 110 -7.39 -20.89 7.70
C ASP A 110 -7.10 -20.90 9.21
N ALA A 111 -7.12 -22.06 9.81
CA ALA A 111 -6.67 -22.27 11.18
C ALA A 111 -5.16 -22.53 11.17
N GLY A 112 -4.37 -21.53 10.82
CA GLY A 112 -2.94 -21.51 11.05
C GLY A 112 -2.66 -20.81 12.37
N ALA A 113 -2.18 -21.54 13.38
CA ALA A 113 -1.73 -20.95 14.65
C ALA A 113 -0.46 -20.08 14.47
N ASP A 114 0.24 -20.26 13.36
CA ASP A 114 1.40 -19.47 12.94
C ASP A 114 0.93 -18.57 11.78
N GLY A 115 0.90 -17.26 11.99
CA GLY A 115 0.41 -16.29 11.01
C GLY A 115 0.94 -16.52 9.60
N ASP A 116 0.06 -16.42 8.61
CA ASP A 116 0.41 -16.57 7.19
C ASP A 116 1.26 -15.38 6.73
N ARG A 117 2.37 -15.68 6.06
CA ARG A 117 3.18 -14.64 5.42
C ARG A 117 2.39 -14.05 4.25
N THR A 118 2.30 -12.74 4.21
CA THR A 118 1.56 -12.01 3.20
C THR A 118 2.46 -10.98 2.54
N MET A 119 2.52 -11.01 1.22
CA MET A 119 3.09 -9.95 0.40
C MET A 119 1.95 -9.27 -0.37
N MET A 120 1.95 -7.95 -0.43
CA MET A 120 0.96 -7.21 -1.23
C MET A 120 1.70 -6.28 -2.18
N LEU A 121 1.39 -6.35 -3.47
CA LEU A 121 1.88 -5.39 -4.45
C LEU A 121 0.95 -4.19 -4.47
N VAL A 122 1.53 -2.99 -4.54
CA VAL A 122 0.76 -1.73 -4.55
C VAL A 122 1.10 -0.94 -5.82
N TYR A 123 0.06 -0.55 -6.53
CA TYR A 123 0.16 0.16 -7.80
C TYR A 123 -0.51 1.53 -7.70
N ASN A 124 0.03 2.49 -8.43
CA ASN A 124 -0.51 3.84 -8.53
C ASN A 124 -0.64 4.56 -7.19
N LEU A 125 0.23 4.26 -6.23
CA LEU A 125 0.25 4.93 -4.93
C LEU A 125 0.77 6.37 -5.11
N PRO A 126 -0.04 7.42 -4.90
CA PRO A 126 0.40 8.80 -5.13
C PRO A 126 1.30 9.33 -4.00
N ALA A 127 1.11 8.83 -2.79
CA ALA A 127 1.91 9.12 -1.60
C ALA A 127 1.71 8.00 -0.58
N THR A 128 2.65 7.80 0.35
CA THR A 128 2.58 6.70 1.34
C THR A 128 1.30 6.70 2.16
N GLY A 129 0.79 7.87 2.53
CA GLY A 129 -0.45 8.01 3.30
C GLY A 129 -1.72 7.57 2.56
N ALA A 130 -1.70 7.47 1.22
CA ALA A 130 -2.85 7.05 0.43
C ALA A 130 -3.18 5.55 0.58
N ILE A 131 -2.30 4.76 1.21
CA ILE A 131 -2.58 3.36 1.54
C ILE A 131 -3.64 3.24 2.64
N PHE A 132 -3.75 4.22 3.54
CA PHE A 132 -4.66 4.18 4.69
C PHE A 132 -6.10 4.48 4.29
N ASP A 133 -6.70 3.53 3.60
CA ASP A 133 -8.07 3.62 3.08
C ASP A 133 -8.75 2.23 3.12
N ARG A 134 -9.97 2.18 2.60
CA ARG A 134 -10.76 0.96 2.43
C ARG A 134 -10.70 0.53 0.97
N PHE A 135 -10.18 -0.67 0.75
CA PHE A 135 -10.01 -1.26 -0.58
C PHE A 135 -11.09 -2.31 -0.80
N GLY A 136 -11.84 -2.16 -1.87
CA GLY A 136 -12.84 -3.13 -2.32
C GLY A 136 -12.32 -3.99 -3.47
N GLY A 137 -12.89 -5.19 -3.65
CA GLY A 137 -12.57 -6.04 -4.79
C GLY A 137 -12.92 -5.36 -6.10
N LEU A 138 -12.00 -5.40 -7.06
CA LEU A 138 -12.25 -4.96 -8.43
C LEU A 138 -12.99 -6.06 -9.18
N GLU A 139 -14.00 -5.70 -9.97
CA GLU A 139 -14.75 -6.65 -10.79
C GLU A 139 -13.82 -7.36 -11.80
N GLY A 140 -13.99 -8.69 -11.96
CA GLY A 140 -13.17 -9.49 -12.86
C GLY A 140 -11.71 -9.63 -12.47
N SER A 141 -11.33 -9.26 -11.25
CA SER A 141 -9.94 -9.25 -10.78
C SER A 141 -9.51 -10.52 -10.04
N ALA A 142 -10.29 -11.59 -10.14
CA ALA A 142 -9.90 -12.90 -9.62
C ALA A 142 -9.12 -13.67 -10.70
N TYR A 143 -7.87 -13.96 -10.42
CA TYR A 143 -6.95 -14.62 -11.36
C TYR A 143 -6.35 -15.86 -10.75
N PHE A 144 -6.01 -16.82 -11.61
CA PHE A 144 -5.35 -18.06 -11.21
C PHE A 144 -4.16 -18.31 -12.14
N VAL A 145 -2.94 -18.21 -11.61
CA VAL A 145 -1.69 -18.33 -12.37
C VAL A 145 -0.66 -19.11 -11.57
N GLY A 146 0.07 -20.02 -12.20
CA GLY A 146 1.14 -20.78 -11.54
C GLY A 146 0.68 -21.61 -10.32
N GLY A 147 -0.61 -21.98 -10.27
CA GLY A 147 -1.20 -22.66 -9.11
C GLY A 147 -1.60 -21.74 -7.95
N LEU A 148 -1.41 -20.43 -8.11
CA LEU A 148 -1.76 -19.41 -7.12
C LEU A 148 -2.94 -18.57 -7.61
N GLY A 149 -3.92 -18.32 -6.71
CA GLY A 149 -5.00 -17.38 -6.94
C GLY A 149 -4.67 -16.01 -6.32
N PHE A 150 -4.99 -14.93 -7.00
CA PHE A 150 -4.91 -13.59 -6.44
C PHE A 150 -6.11 -12.75 -6.87
N THR A 151 -6.43 -11.76 -6.07
CA THR A 151 -7.53 -10.81 -6.34
C THR A 151 -6.99 -9.41 -6.14
N ALA A 152 -7.28 -8.50 -7.08
CA ALA A 152 -6.93 -7.11 -6.90
C ALA A 152 -8.04 -6.36 -6.16
N LEU A 153 -7.62 -5.48 -5.27
CA LEU A 153 -8.47 -4.56 -4.52
C LEU A 153 -8.17 -3.14 -4.97
N GLY A 154 -9.18 -2.29 -5.04
CA GLY A 154 -9.01 -0.91 -5.48
C GLY A 154 -9.64 0.11 -4.55
N ALA A 155 -8.99 1.26 -4.42
CA ALA A 155 -9.51 2.46 -3.76
C ALA A 155 -8.90 3.71 -4.40
N LYS A 156 -9.71 4.65 -4.82
CA LYS A 156 -9.27 5.98 -5.33
C LYS A 156 -8.13 5.92 -6.36
N GLY A 157 -8.15 4.90 -7.23
CA GLY A 157 -7.11 4.70 -8.25
C GLY A 157 -5.90 3.90 -7.81
N VAL A 158 -5.71 3.67 -6.52
CA VAL A 158 -4.69 2.76 -5.98
C VAL A 158 -5.18 1.32 -6.10
N VAL A 159 -4.31 0.40 -6.51
CA VAL A 159 -4.61 -1.03 -6.59
C VAL A 159 -3.67 -1.79 -5.67
N VAL A 160 -4.23 -2.71 -4.90
CA VAL A 160 -3.48 -3.62 -4.00
C VAL A 160 -3.74 -5.06 -4.42
N VAL A 161 -2.68 -5.84 -4.59
CA VAL A 161 -2.73 -7.25 -4.98
C VAL A 161 -2.11 -8.11 -3.88
N PRO A 162 -2.92 -8.69 -2.98
CA PRO A 162 -2.43 -9.59 -1.94
C PRO A 162 -1.97 -10.94 -2.51
N ILE A 163 -0.77 -11.38 -2.11
CA ILE A 163 -0.17 -12.69 -2.39
C ILE A 163 0.12 -13.35 -1.04
N ARG A 164 -0.41 -14.53 -0.81
CA ARG A 164 -0.31 -15.25 0.46
C ARG A 164 0.29 -16.63 0.27
N THR A 165 0.96 -17.12 1.32
CA THR A 165 1.41 -18.49 1.41
C THR A 165 0.60 -19.19 2.49
N GLY A 166 -0.16 -20.19 2.14
CA GLY A 166 -0.93 -20.99 3.09
C GLY A 166 -1.57 -22.21 2.41
N LEU A 167 -1.82 -23.26 3.16
CA LEU A 167 -2.43 -24.51 2.66
C LEU A 167 -3.92 -24.38 2.29
N GLY A 168 -4.52 -23.19 2.51
CA GLY A 168 -5.93 -22.88 2.26
C GLY A 168 -6.28 -22.39 0.85
N TRP A 169 -5.38 -22.46 -0.11
CA TRP A 169 -5.50 -21.90 -1.47
C TRP A 169 -6.60 -22.49 -2.36
N ARG A 170 -7.45 -23.34 -1.82
CA ARG A 170 -8.43 -24.07 -2.64
C ARG A 170 -9.54 -23.23 -3.24
N LEU A 171 -9.71 -21.97 -2.94
CA LEU A 171 -10.68 -21.04 -3.57
C LEU A 171 -10.45 -19.61 -3.04
N GLY A 172 -9.24 -19.06 -3.20
CA GLY A 172 -8.87 -17.72 -2.75
C GLY A 172 -9.55 -16.54 -3.44
N VAL A 173 -10.79 -16.69 -3.81
CA VAL A 173 -11.60 -15.72 -4.56
C VAL A 173 -12.22 -14.65 -3.65
N ASN A 174 -12.02 -14.69 -2.34
CA ASN A 174 -12.87 -13.93 -1.43
C ASN A 174 -12.17 -12.94 -0.50
N VAL A 175 -11.09 -12.29 -0.95
CA VAL A 175 -10.66 -11.04 -0.30
C VAL A 175 -11.32 -9.87 -1.03
N ASN A 176 -12.59 -9.64 -0.79
CA ASN A 176 -13.27 -8.54 -1.46
C ASN A 176 -13.17 -7.21 -0.70
N TYR A 177 -12.45 -7.19 0.43
CA TYR A 177 -12.31 -5.98 1.23
C TYR A 177 -11.11 -6.05 2.17
N LEU A 178 -10.32 -4.98 2.21
CA LEU A 178 -9.30 -4.70 3.21
C LEU A 178 -9.36 -3.23 3.61
N LYS A 179 -9.24 -2.95 4.90
CA LYS A 179 -9.03 -1.62 5.44
C LYS A 179 -7.61 -1.54 5.98
N PHE A 180 -6.86 -0.53 5.55
CA PHE A 180 -5.53 -0.26 6.06
C PHE A 180 -5.55 0.89 7.07
N THR A 181 -4.77 0.73 8.16
CA THR A 181 -4.67 1.71 9.24
C THR A 181 -3.23 1.88 9.71
N GLN A 182 -2.92 3.04 10.30
CA GLN A 182 -1.60 3.32 10.89
C GLN A 182 -1.39 2.60 12.22
N GLU A 183 -2.48 2.33 12.93
CA GLU A 183 -2.49 1.66 14.22
C GLU A 183 -3.36 0.41 14.17
N ALA A 184 -3.05 -0.56 15.04
CA ALA A 184 -3.86 -1.76 15.17
C ALA A 184 -5.26 -1.38 15.66
N THR A 185 -6.30 -1.87 14.99
CA THR A 185 -7.70 -1.67 15.36
C THR A 185 -8.49 -2.95 15.21
N TRP A 186 -9.45 -3.14 16.12
CA TRP A 186 -10.38 -4.27 16.06
C TRP A 186 -11.59 -4.02 15.16
N ASN A 187 -11.77 -2.78 14.68
CA ASN A 187 -12.87 -2.42 13.79
C ASN A 187 -12.47 -2.64 12.32
N PRO A 188 -12.95 -3.71 11.66
CA PRO A 188 -12.61 -4.02 10.27
C PRO A 188 -13.35 -3.14 9.24
N PHE A 189 -14.31 -2.31 9.67
CA PHE A 189 -15.16 -1.48 8.79
C PHE A 189 -14.92 0.03 8.96
#